data_ebbdb233eb4ef93db5813707691e1843
#
_entry.id   ebbdb233eb4ef93db5813707691e1843
#
_cell.length_a   1.000
_cell.length_b   1.000
_cell.length_c   1.000
_cell.angle_alpha   90.00
_cell.angle_beta   90.00
_cell.angle_gamma   90.00
#
_symmetry.space_group_name_H-M   'P 1'
#
loop_
_entity.id
_entity.type
_entity.pdbx_description
1 polymer ?
#
loop_
_entity_poly.entity_id
_entity_poly.type
_entity_poly.pdbx_seq_one_letter_code
_entity_poly.pdbx_strand_id
1 'polypeptide(L)'
;MNHLFVGVDAQSVRMEPYVPSFFHWDGLLAGDLKLPANPLAPVQIAPNIGSYVGGDITAGTLASGIWDRDEMSLFIDLGTNGEIVFGNRDFLMSCACSAGPAFEGGDISCGMRATDGAIEACTIDKETMDPTLTIVGDPDQKPVGICGSGIIDIISELFRCGIINAKGLFVREGKRVKRDAHGMGRFVLAGEHESETGREISINEVDIDNFIRAKGAIFSAIETLLNAVDMSVDAIDHVYVAGGIGSGINMKNAVNIGMFPDVELEKFHYIGNSSLAG
;
A
#
# COMPACT_ATOMS: atom_id res chain seq x y z
N MET A 1 -12.92 -7.44 12.79
CA MET A 1 -12.23 -7.90 14.02
C MET A 1 -13.05 -7.60 15.27
N ASN A 2 -13.55 -6.36 15.47
CA ASN A 2 -14.27 -5.94 16.68
C ASN A 2 -15.47 -6.83 17.02
N HIS A 3 -16.29 -7.24 16.04
CA HIS A 3 -17.44 -8.14 16.26
C HIS A 3 -17.02 -9.46 16.90
N LEU A 4 -15.99 -10.10 16.38
CA LEU A 4 -15.47 -11.35 16.94
C LEU A 4 -14.89 -11.14 18.35
N PHE A 5 -14.22 -10.01 18.58
CA PHE A 5 -13.61 -9.69 19.86
C PHE A 5 -14.68 -9.55 20.98
N VAL A 6 -15.80 -8.93 20.68
CA VAL A 6 -16.89 -8.78 21.65
C VAL A 6 -17.89 -9.95 21.65
N GLY A 7 -17.66 -10.99 20.84
CA GLY A 7 -18.50 -12.17 20.77
C GLY A 7 -19.85 -11.98 20.03
N VAL A 8 -19.97 -10.92 19.22
CA VAL A 8 -21.15 -10.67 18.36
C VAL A 8 -20.97 -11.39 17.02
N ASP A 9 -22.08 -11.89 16.46
CA ASP A 9 -22.08 -12.52 15.15
C ASP A 9 -21.57 -11.54 14.09
N ALA A 10 -20.52 -11.97 13.39
CA ALA A 10 -19.86 -11.20 12.35
C ALA A 10 -20.40 -11.47 10.94
N GLN A 11 -21.50 -12.22 10.80
CA GLN A 11 -22.05 -12.58 9.49
C GLN A 11 -22.50 -11.35 8.71
N SER A 12 -23.10 -10.37 9.37
CA SER A 12 -23.56 -9.13 8.75
C SER A 12 -22.46 -8.28 8.13
N VAL A 13 -21.23 -8.34 8.65
CA VAL A 13 -20.07 -7.62 8.07
C VAL A 13 -19.41 -8.39 6.93
N ARG A 14 -19.72 -9.68 6.78
CA ARG A 14 -19.16 -10.55 5.74
C ARG A 14 -20.10 -10.68 4.53
N MET A 15 -21.40 -10.58 4.76
CA MET A 15 -22.42 -10.79 3.74
C MET A 15 -23.01 -9.45 3.28
N GLU A 16 -23.32 -9.35 1.98
CA GLU A 16 -24.03 -8.20 1.44
C GLU A 16 -25.36 -7.96 2.20
N PRO A 17 -25.66 -6.72 2.62
CA PRO A 17 -25.04 -5.42 2.25
C PRO A 17 -23.85 -4.96 3.13
N TYR A 18 -23.17 -5.84 3.83
CA TYR A 18 -21.95 -5.56 4.60
C TYR A 18 -22.15 -4.53 5.72
N VAL A 19 -23.23 -4.62 6.47
CA VAL A 19 -23.56 -3.66 7.54
C VAL A 19 -23.05 -4.16 8.89
N PRO A 20 -22.21 -3.39 9.62
CA PRO A 20 -21.80 -3.72 10.97
C PRO A 20 -23.00 -3.77 11.92
N SER A 21 -23.00 -4.73 12.87
CA SER A 21 -24.04 -4.81 13.91
C SER A 21 -23.93 -3.68 14.93
N PHE A 22 -22.74 -3.07 15.04
CA PHE A 22 -22.47 -1.88 15.84
C PHE A 22 -21.31 -1.09 15.23
N PHE A 23 -21.30 0.19 15.45
CA PHE A 23 -20.21 1.10 15.07
C PHE A 23 -19.38 1.51 16.28
N HIS A 24 -19.99 1.57 17.45
CA HIS A 24 -19.43 1.97 18.70
C HIS A 24 -20.00 1.09 19.83
N TRP A 25 -19.21 0.85 20.90
CA TRP A 25 -19.64 0.05 22.04
C TRP A 25 -19.04 0.60 23.32
N ASP A 26 -19.90 1.06 24.21
CA ASP A 26 -19.54 1.58 25.53
C ASP A 26 -19.74 0.56 26.66
N GLY A 27 -19.04 0.78 27.75
CA GLY A 27 -19.26 0.08 29.00
C GLY A 27 -18.74 -1.35 29.06
N LEU A 28 -17.87 -1.75 28.13
CA LEU A 28 -17.21 -3.06 28.17
C LEU A 28 -16.20 -3.14 29.31
N LEU A 29 -16.21 -4.26 30.03
CA LEU A 29 -15.21 -4.59 31.03
C LEU A 29 -14.38 -5.79 30.61
N ALA A 30 -13.13 -5.85 31.09
CA ALA A 30 -12.22 -6.97 30.79
C ALA A 30 -12.81 -8.31 31.25
N GLY A 31 -13.57 -8.35 32.33
CA GLY A 31 -14.27 -9.53 32.82
C GLY A 31 -15.33 -10.07 31.85
N ASP A 32 -16.07 -9.19 31.17
CA ASP A 32 -17.08 -9.56 30.19
C ASP A 32 -16.46 -10.28 28.98
N LEU A 33 -15.27 -9.85 28.60
CA LEU A 33 -14.50 -10.39 27.48
C LEU A 33 -13.53 -11.51 27.89
N LYS A 34 -13.52 -11.89 29.18
CA LYS A 34 -12.60 -12.91 29.74
C LYS A 34 -11.13 -12.62 29.45
N LEU A 35 -10.76 -11.35 29.43
CA LEU A 35 -9.37 -10.95 29.23
C LEU A 35 -8.53 -11.25 30.49
N PRO A 36 -7.25 -11.61 30.34
CA PRO A 36 -6.33 -11.86 31.46
C PRO A 36 -5.87 -10.54 32.12
N ALA A 37 -6.82 -9.76 32.65
CA ALA A 37 -6.63 -8.45 33.27
C ALA A 37 -7.57 -8.31 34.46
N ASN A 38 -7.50 -7.17 35.18
CA ASN A 38 -8.48 -6.85 36.23
C ASN A 38 -9.90 -6.90 35.63
N PRO A 39 -10.81 -7.74 36.14
CA PRO A 39 -12.16 -7.89 35.59
C PRO A 39 -12.96 -6.57 35.48
N LEU A 40 -12.66 -5.59 36.33
CA LEU A 40 -13.30 -4.28 36.30
C LEU A 40 -12.57 -3.24 35.43
N ALA A 41 -11.50 -3.63 34.76
CA ALA A 41 -10.81 -2.71 33.86
C ALA A 41 -11.70 -2.38 32.67
N PRO A 42 -11.89 -1.08 32.34
CA PRO A 42 -12.65 -0.69 31.15
C PRO A 42 -11.91 -1.11 29.87
N VAL A 43 -12.69 -1.58 28.89
CA VAL A 43 -12.20 -1.89 27.55
C VAL A 43 -12.85 -0.94 26.58
N GLN A 44 -12.04 -0.19 25.86
CA GLN A 44 -12.49 0.69 24.80
C GLN A 44 -12.14 0.07 23.44
N ILE A 45 -13.07 0.19 22.50
CA ILE A 45 -12.90 -0.28 21.12
C ILE A 45 -13.00 0.96 20.22
N ALA A 46 -11.97 1.17 19.40
CA ALA A 46 -12.01 2.24 18.41
C ALA A 46 -13.22 2.07 17.49
N PRO A 47 -14.01 3.13 17.24
CA PRO A 47 -15.22 3.05 16.44
C PRO A 47 -14.96 2.56 15.01
N ASN A 48 -15.88 1.79 14.47
CA ASN A 48 -15.89 1.43 13.05
C ASN A 48 -16.59 2.53 12.26
N ILE A 49 -16.15 2.76 11.02
CA ILE A 49 -16.86 3.62 10.04
C ILE A 49 -17.75 2.75 9.16
N GLY A 50 -17.28 1.57 8.78
CA GLY A 50 -17.98 0.62 7.95
C GLY A 50 -17.44 -0.81 8.12
N SER A 51 -17.93 -1.76 7.33
CA SER A 51 -17.51 -3.17 7.42
C SER A 51 -16.04 -3.36 7.12
N TYR A 52 -15.48 -2.59 6.19
CA TYR A 52 -14.10 -2.66 5.74
C TYR A 52 -13.27 -1.44 6.16
N VAL A 53 -13.86 -0.50 6.89
CA VAL A 53 -13.18 0.69 7.43
C VAL A 53 -13.35 0.66 8.95
N GLY A 54 -12.35 0.14 9.61
CA GLY A 54 -12.38 -0.19 11.03
C GLY A 54 -11.80 0.89 11.93
N GLY A 55 -11.61 0.53 13.20
CA GLY A 55 -11.04 1.40 14.22
C GLY A 55 -9.58 1.79 13.96
N ASP A 56 -8.85 1.02 13.18
CA ASP A 56 -7.51 1.34 12.67
C ASP A 56 -7.52 2.62 11.83
N ILE A 57 -8.50 2.76 10.94
CA ILE A 57 -8.64 3.96 10.09
C ILE A 57 -9.19 5.14 10.89
N THR A 58 -10.05 4.89 11.87
CA THR A 58 -10.47 5.94 12.81
C THR A 58 -9.28 6.49 13.60
N ALA A 59 -8.41 5.61 14.10
CA ALA A 59 -7.17 5.99 14.77
C ALA A 59 -6.22 6.71 13.80
N GLY A 60 -6.03 6.19 12.58
CA GLY A 60 -5.21 6.84 11.55
C GLY A 60 -5.70 8.23 11.17
N THR A 61 -7.03 8.40 11.04
CA THR A 61 -7.65 9.71 10.81
C THR A 61 -7.40 10.67 11.97
N LEU A 62 -7.46 10.18 13.21
CA LEU A 62 -7.12 10.97 14.39
C LEU A 62 -5.65 11.41 14.37
N ALA A 63 -4.73 10.47 14.09
CA ALA A 63 -3.29 10.73 14.05
C ALA A 63 -2.89 11.70 12.91
N SER A 64 -3.56 11.64 11.77
CA SER A 64 -3.30 12.53 10.63
C SER A 64 -3.71 13.98 10.89
N GLY A 65 -4.66 14.20 11.81
CA GLY A 65 -5.19 15.53 12.13
C GLY A 65 -6.09 16.14 11.06
N ILE A 66 -6.48 15.40 10.03
CA ILE A 66 -7.34 15.92 8.93
C ILE A 66 -8.74 16.33 9.42
N TRP A 67 -9.20 15.74 10.51
CA TRP A 67 -10.50 16.01 11.12
C TRP A 67 -10.64 17.41 11.75
N ASP A 68 -9.52 18.10 11.95
CA ASP A 68 -9.48 19.44 12.62
C ASP A 68 -8.81 20.50 11.73
N ARG A 69 -8.76 20.29 10.41
CA ARG A 69 -8.16 21.21 9.44
C ARG A 69 -9.21 21.78 8.48
N ASP A 70 -8.96 22.98 7.96
CA ASP A 70 -9.77 23.58 6.91
C ASP A 70 -9.38 23.04 5.52
N GLU A 71 -8.10 22.69 5.33
CA GLU A 71 -7.53 22.25 4.09
C GLU A 71 -8.03 20.85 3.70
N MET A 72 -8.40 20.69 2.44
CA MET A 72 -8.84 19.42 1.89
C MET A 72 -7.70 18.41 1.87
N SER A 73 -7.89 17.31 2.57
CA SER A 73 -6.86 16.32 2.78
C SER A 73 -7.30 14.94 2.34
N LEU A 74 -6.35 14.20 1.78
CA LEU A 74 -6.48 12.79 1.43
C LEU A 74 -5.59 11.98 2.37
N PHE A 75 -6.16 11.04 3.13
CA PHE A 75 -5.43 10.09 3.94
C PHE A 75 -5.54 8.70 3.31
N ILE A 76 -4.40 8.03 3.11
CA ILE A 76 -4.30 6.73 2.47
C ILE A 76 -3.51 5.82 3.42
N ASP A 77 -4.13 4.76 3.93
CA ASP A 77 -3.44 3.68 4.64
C ASP A 77 -3.21 2.52 3.68
N LEU A 78 -1.94 2.17 3.47
CA LEU A 78 -1.50 1.14 2.54
C LEU A 78 -1.06 -0.12 3.30
N GLY A 79 -1.93 -1.09 3.34
CA GLY A 79 -1.66 -2.44 3.82
C GLY A 79 -2.06 -3.47 2.76
N THR A 80 -2.51 -4.63 3.20
CA THR A 80 -3.13 -5.66 2.35
C THR A 80 -4.37 -5.14 1.64
N ASN A 81 -5.11 -4.23 2.29
CA ASN A 81 -6.11 -3.40 1.66
C ASN A 81 -5.60 -1.96 1.56
N GLY A 82 -6.26 -1.14 0.78
CA GLY A 82 -6.08 0.30 0.78
C GLY A 82 -7.32 0.95 1.38
N GLU A 83 -7.17 1.59 2.51
CA GLU A 83 -8.23 2.38 3.11
C GLU A 83 -7.93 3.86 2.88
N ILE A 84 -8.96 4.60 2.48
CA ILE A 84 -8.83 5.98 2.05
C ILE A 84 -9.86 6.84 2.76
N VAL A 85 -9.42 7.99 3.28
CA VAL A 85 -10.29 9.02 3.84
C VAL A 85 -10.03 10.33 3.12
N PHE A 86 -11.07 11.02 2.70
CA PHE A 86 -11.01 12.32 2.04
C PHE A 86 -11.92 13.33 2.71
N GLY A 87 -11.45 14.54 2.90
CA GLY A 87 -12.23 15.65 3.46
C GLY A 87 -11.42 16.59 4.32
N ASN A 88 -12.11 17.25 5.22
CA ASN A 88 -11.58 18.24 6.16
C ASN A 88 -12.44 18.24 7.44
N ARG A 89 -12.37 19.32 8.27
CA ARG A 89 -13.19 19.44 9.49
C ARG A 89 -14.70 19.43 9.25
N ASP A 90 -15.16 19.84 8.07
CA ASP A 90 -16.59 19.99 7.77
C ASP A 90 -17.21 18.64 7.38
N PHE A 91 -16.46 17.79 6.72
CA PHE A 91 -16.88 16.44 6.37
C PHE A 91 -15.68 15.50 6.16
N LEU A 92 -15.91 14.22 6.41
CA LEU A 92 -14.98 13.14 6.08
C LEU A 92 -15.74 12.02 5.38
N MET A 93 -15.20 11.55 4.29
CA MET A 93 -15.68 10.38 3.55
C MET A 93 -14.61 9.32 3.52
N SER A 94 -14.99 8.06 3.54
CA SER A 94 -14.04 6.95 3.49
C SER A 94 -14.50 5.83 2.58
N CYS A 95 -13.54 5.13 2.02
CA CYS A 95 -13.76 3.86 1.35
C CYS A 95 -12.59 2.90 1.61
N ALA A 96 -12.81 1.64 1.34
CA ALA A 96 -11.77 0.61 1.31
C ALA A 96 -11.69 0.00 -0.09
N CYS A 97 -10.49 -0.30 -0.55
CA CYS A 97 -10.26 -1.01 -1.79
C CYS A 97 -9.38 -2.25 -1.56
N SER A 98 -9.63 -3.30 -2.33
CA SER A 98 -8.82 -4.52 -2.30
C SER A 98 -7.57 -4.32 -3.14
N ALA A 99 -6.55 -3.66 -2.58
CA ALA A 99 -5.26 -3.49 -3.24
C ALA A 99 -4.50 -4.83 -3.36
N GLY A 100 -4.77 -5.77 -2.46
CA GLY A 100 -4.04 -7.05 -2.39
C GLY A 100 -2.66 -6.90 -1.77
N PRO A 101 -1.95 -8.03 -1.54
CA PRO A 101 -0.69 -8.02 -0.81
C PRO A 101 0.54 -7.61 -1.65
N ALA A 102 0.34 -7.16 -2.91
CA ALA A 102 1.45 -6.84 -3.82
C ALA A 102 2.41 -5.78 -3.24
N PHE A 103 1.86 -4.77 -2.54
CA PHE A 103 2.69 -3.74 -1.89
C PHE A 103 3.44 -4.23 -0.65
N GLU A 104 3.08 -5.37 -0.09
CA GLU A 104 3.80 -6.03 1.00
C GLU A 104 4.76 -7.12 0.49
N GLY A 105 4.95 -7.22 -0.83
CA GLY A 105 5.73 -8.27 -1.49
C GLY A 105 4.98 -9.59 -1.67
N GLY A 106 3.72 -9.68 -1.27
CA GLY A 106 2.85 -10.80 -1.58
C GLY A 106 2.42 -10.80 -3.04
N ASP A 107 2.12 -11.97 -3.60
CA ASP A 107 1.75 -12.16 -5.02
C ASP A 107 2.81 -11.67 -6.04
N ILE A 108 4.04 -11.44 -5.58
CA ILE A 108 5.22 -11.09 -6.38
C ILE A 108 6.23 -12.23 -6.25
N SER A 109 6.73 -12.73 -7.38
CA SER A 109 7.56 -13.94 -7.43
C SER A 109 8.82 -13.88 -6.55
N CYS A 110 9.49 -12.74 -6.52
CA CYS A 110 10.65 -12.47 -5.67
C CYS A 110 10.33 -11.46 -4.55
N GLY A 111 9.05 -11.30 -4.21
CA GLY A 111 8.60 -10.35 -3.22
C GLY A 111 8.94 -10.76 -1.78
N MET A 112 9.28 -9.80 -0.94
CA MET A 112 9.53 -9.99 0.49
C MET A 112 9.18 -8.72 1.28
N ARG A 113 9.13 -8.85 2.60
CA ARG A 113 9.01 -7.68 3.48
C ARG A 113 10.28 -6.83 3.45
N ALA A 114 10.18 -5.56 3.83
CA ALA A 114 11.32 -4.64 3.96
C ALA A 114 12.20 -5.02 5.17
N THR A 115 12.98 -6.07 5.00
CA THR A 115 13.98 -6.58 5.96
C THR A 115 15.35 -6.66 5.28
N ASP A 116 16.39 -6.96 6.05
CA ASP A 116 17.76 -7.04 5.53
C ASP A 116 17.84 -7.89 4.24
N GLY A 117 18.51 -7.35 3.24
CA GLY A 117 18.66 -7.96 1.92
C GLY A 117 17.52 -7.66 0.92
N ALA A 118 16.46 -6.96 1.34
CA ALA A 118 15.40 -6.58 0.41
C ALA A 118 15.85 -5.42 -0.50
N ILE A 119 15.58 -5.51 -1.80
CA ILE A 119 15.72 -4.37 -2.73
C ILE A 119 14.63 -3.37 -2.40
N GLU A 120 14.99 -2.18 -1.90
CA GLU A 120 14.07 -1.12 -1.53
C GLU A 120 13.99 0.02 -2.55
N ALA A 121 15.02 0.20 -3.38
CA ALA A 121 15.03 1.17 -4.46
C ALA A 121 15.83 0.64 -5.66
N CYS A 122 15.49 1.15 -6.85
CA CYS A 122 16.13 0.77 -8.09
C CYS A 122 16.17 1.96 -9.05
N THR A 123 17.30 2.12 -9.74
CA THR A 123 17.39 2.95 -10.93
C THR A 123 17.89 2.09 -12.08
N ILE A 124 17.42 2.35 -13.31
CA ILE A 124 17.82 1.59 -14.50
C ILE A 124 18.46 2.55 -15.51
N ASP A 125 19.67 2.23 -15.95
CA ASP A 125 20.29 2.93 -17.06
C ASP A 125 19.52 2.67 -18.35
N LYS A 126 19.11 3.74 -19.03
CA LYS A 126 18.23 3.63 -20.21
C LYS A 126 18.89 2.95 -21.38
N GLU A 127 20.22 3.10 -21.56
CA GLU A 127 20.95 2.58 -22.71
C GLU A 127 21.38 1.12 -22.48
N THR A 128 22.03 0.86 -21.34
CA THR A 128 22.59 -0.47 -21.02
C THR A 128 21.57 -1.43 -20.41
N MET A 129 20.48 -0.90 -19.85
CA MET A 129 19.50 -1.61 -19.02
C MET A 129 20.10 -2.20 -17.74
N ASP A 130 21.22 -1.69 -17.26
CA ASP A 130 21.81 -2.16 -16.00
C ASP A 130 21.08 -1.52 -14.81
N PRO A 131 20.58 -2.34 -13.86
CA PRO A 131 19.98 -1.84 -12.64
C PRO A 131 21.07 -1.46 -11.62
N THR A 132 20.84 -0.35 -10.92
CA THR A 132 21.53 0.00 -9.67
C THR A 132 20.53 -0.19 -8.55
N LEU A 133 20.86 -1.02 -7.57
CA LEU A 133 19.95 -1.46 -6.51
C LEU A 133 20.37 -0.83 -5.19
N THR A 134 19.39 -0.39 -4.39
CA THR A 134 19.57 -0.06 -2.97
C THR A 134 18.93 -1.17 -2.14
N ILE A 135 19.67 -1.66 -1.14
CA ILE A 135 19.30 -2.83 -0.34
C ILE A 135 19.11 -2.39 1.12
N VAL A 136 18.06 -2.88 1.76
CA VAL A 136 17.80 -2.67 3.18
C VAL A 136 18.89 -3.34 4.01
N GLY A 137 19.43 -2.65 5.00
CA GLY A 137 20.46 -3.16 5.89
C GLY A 137 21.88 -2.82 5.41
N ASP A 138 22.74 -3.82 5.30
CA ASP A 138 24.12 -3.64 4.85
C ASP A 138 24.18 -3.36 3.33
N PRO A 139 24.70 -2.20 2.89
CA PRO A 139 24.76 -1.86 1.46
C PRO A 139 25.67 -2.81 0.64
N ASP A 140 26.61 -3.51 1.28
CA ASP A 140 27.48 -4.49 0.62
C ASP A 140 26.86 -5.91 0.57
N GLN A 141 25.70 -6.12 1.18
CA GLN A 141 24.98 -7.37 1.12
C GLN A 141 24.40 -7.60 -0.26
N LYS A 142 24.42 -8.86 -0.72
CA LYS A 142 23.71 -9.25 -1.94
C LYS A 142 22.20 -9.27 -1.71
N PRO A 143 21.40 -8.93 -2.74
CA PRO A 143 19.95 -8.95 -2.61
C PRO A 143 19.39 -10.37 -2.38
N VAL A 144 18.30 -10.41 -1.60
CA VAL A 144 17.53 -11.62 -1.27
C VAL A 144 16.18 -11.65 -2.00
N GLY A 145 15.56 -10.46 -2.19
CA GLY A 145 14.26 -10.29 -2.83
C GLY A 145 13.91 -8.82 -2.98
N ILE A 146 12.64 -8.51 -3.22
CA ILE A 146 12.15 -7.17 -3.55
C ILE A 146 11.06 -6.78 -2.55
N CYS A 147 11.20 -5.67 -1.84
CA CYS A 147 10.12 -5.17 -0.99
C CYS A 147 9.19 -4.20 -1.74
N GLY A 148 8.10 -3.78 -1.11
CA GLY A 148 7.07 -2.97 -1.75
C GLY A 148 7.56 -1.67 -2.37
N SER A 149 8.44 -0.93 -1.70
CA SER A 149 9.06 0.29 -2.26
C SER A 149 9.93 -0.02 -3.49
N GLY A 150 10.70 -1.11 -3.43
CA GLY A 150 11.50 -1.58 -4.56
C GLY A 150 10.66 -1.96 -5.77
N ILE A 151 9.49 -2.60 -5.56
CA ILE A 151 8.56 -2.94 -6.65
C ILE A 151 8.07 -1.67 -7.36
N ILE A 152 7.69 -0.63 -6.60
CA ILE A 152 7.26 0.66 -7.13
C ILE A 152 8.37 1.27 -8.00
N ASP A 153 9.58 1.34 -7.46
CA ASP A 153 10.72 1.92 -8.17
C ASP A 153 11.07 1.13 -9.43
N ILE A 154 11.15 -0.20 -9.34
CA ILE A 154 11.47 -1.07 -10.49
C ILE A 154 10.47 -0.88 -11.61
N ILE A 155 9.16 -0.93 -11.31
CA ILE A 155 8.12 -0.78 -12.33
C ILE A 155 8.15 0.62 -12.95
N SER A 156 8.34 1.66 -12.13
CA SER A 156 8.49 3.04 -12.61
C SER A 156 9.69 3.18 -13.55
N GLU A 157 10.83 2.62 -13.20
CA GLU A 157 12.05 2.67 -13.99
C GLU A 157 11.93 1.87 -15.30
N LEU A 158 11.33 0.68 -15.26
CA LEU A 158 11.05 -0.12 -16.44
C LEU A 158 10.15 0.64 -17.44
N PHE A 159 9.13 1.33 -16.94
CA PHE A 159 8.24 2.15 -17.75
C PHE A 159 8.96 3.40 -18.28
N ARG A 160 9.68 4.14 -17.42
CA ARG A 160 10.46 5.33 -17.79
C ARG A 160 11.50 5.04 -18.87
N CYS A 161 12.14 3.88 -18.80
CA CYS A 161 13.14 3.44 -19.78
C CYS A 161 12.51 2.86 -21.06
N GLY A 162 11.18 2.74 -21.14
CA GLY A 162 10.46 2.14 -22.26
C GLY A 162 10.75 0.64 -22.42
N ILE A 163 11.12 -0.05 -21.36
CA ILE A 163 11.35 -1.50 -21.33
C ILE A 163 10.01 -2.22 -21.29
N ILE A 164 9.04 -1.67 -20.54
CA ILE A 164 7.65 -2.12 -20.56
C ILE A 164 6.73 -1.03 -21.14
N ASN A 165 5.60 -1.43 -21.67
CA ASN A 165 4.53 -0.53 -22.09
C ASN A 165 3.53 -0.25 -20.94
N ALA A 166 2.51 0.58 -21.23
CA ALA A 166 1.48 0.93 -20.24
C ALA A 166 0.63 -0.26 -19.74
N LYS A 167 0.69 -1.41 -20.44
CA LYS A 167 0.03 -2.65 -20.01
C LYS A 167 0.96 -3.56 -19.20
N GLY A 168 2.19 -3.13 -18.91
CA GLY A 168 3.18 -3.91 -18.17
C GLY A 168 3.87 -5.01 -18.99
N LEU A 169 3.71 -5.03 -20.33
CA LEU A 169 4.33 -6.02 -21.20
C LEU A 169 5.71 -5.54 -21.65
N PHE A 170 6.69 -6.45 -21.66
CA PHE A 170 8.03 -6.16 -22.15
C PHE A 170 8.01 -5.94 -23.67
N VAL A 171 8.46 -4.75 -24.08
CA VAL A 171 8.48 -4.31 -25.49
C VAL A 171 9.88 -4.04 -26.02
N ARG A 172 10.89 -4.13 -25.15
CA ARG A 172 12.30 -3.92 -25.50
C ARG A 172 13.10 -5.17 -25.15
N GLU A 173 13.96 -5.59 -26.07
CA GLU A 173 14.88 -6.72 -25.83
C GLU A 173 16.23 -6.20 -25.31
N GLY A 174 16.93 -7.04 -24.52
CA GLY A 174 18.26 -6.71 -23.97
C GLY A 174 18.78 -7.81 -23.05
N LYS A 175 20.01 -7.66 -22.58
CA LYS A 175 20.68 -8.70 -21.77
C LYS A 175 19.97 -9.03 -20.44
N ARG A 176 19.19 -8.08 -19.91
CA ARG A 176 18.44 -8.23 -18.67
C ARG A 176 16.99 -8.67 -18.89
N VAL A 177 16.49 -8.63 -20.15
CA VAL A 177 15.15 -9.10 -20.49
C VAL A 177 15.25 -10.53 -21.00
N LYS A 178 14.58 -11.44 -20.31
CA LYS A 178 14.49 -12.87 -20.70
C LYS A 178 13.05 -13.23 -20.97
N ARG A 179 12.84 -14.20 -21.86
CA ARG A 179 11.50 -14.78 -22.12
C ARG A 179 11.51 -16.26 -21.80
N ASP A 180 10.40 -16.74 -21.25
CA ASP A 180 10.18 -18.16 -21.03
C ASP A 180 9.71 -18.89 -22.32
N ALA A 181 9.43 -20.21 -22.20
CA ALA A 181 8.96 -21.04 -23.30
C ALA A 181 7.59 -20.60 -23.87
N HIS A 182 6.82 -19.82 -23.11
CA HIS A 182 5.51 -19.29 -23.50
C HIS A 182 5.58 -17.84 -24.01
N GLY A 183 6.80 -17.26 -24.04
CA GLY A 183 7.04 -15.89 -24.48
C GLY A 183 6.83 -14.84 -23.40
N MET A 184 6.53 -15.24 -22.15
CA MET A 184 6.38 -14.32 -21.02
C MET A 184 7.72 -13.67 -20.69
N GLY A 185 7.72 -12.34 -20.63
CA GLY A 185 8.90 -11.55 -20.30
C GLY A 185 9.17 -11.47 -18.81
N ARG A 186 10.47 -11.35 -18.47
CA ARG A 186 10.92 -10.94 -17.13
C ARG A 186 12.18 -10.11 -17.21
N PHE A 187 12.36 -9.20 -16.29
CA PHE A 187 13.56 -8.39 -16.14
C PHE A 187 14.40 -8.91 -14.99
N VAL A 188 15.69 -9.17 -15.23
CA VAL A 188 16.64 -9.69 -14.25
C VAL A 188 17.31 -8.54 -13.52
N LEU A 189 17.05 -8.43 -12.24
CA LEU A 189 17.65 -7.43 -11.34
C LEU A 189 19.02 -7.90 -10.84
N ALA A 190 19.08 -9.17 -10.39
CA ALA A 190 20.32 -9.81 -9.97
C ALA A 190 20.36 -11.25 -10.48
N GLY A 191 21.50 -11.65 -11.06
CA GLY A 191 21.73 -13.02 -11.49
C GLY A 191 22.02 -13.95 -10.29
N GLU A 192 22.09 -15.26 -10.54
CA GLU A 192 22.34 -16.28 -9.50
C GLU A 192 23.59 -16.00 -8.66
N HIS A 193 24.67 -15.48 -9.28
CA HIS A 193 25.90 -15.13 -8.57
C HIS A 193 25.87 -13.75 -7.90
N GLU A 194 24.92 -12.91 -8.29
CA GLU A 194 24.70 -11.58 -7.77
C GLU A 194 23.75 -11.55 -6.58
N SER A 195 22.98 -12.64 -6.35
CA SER A 195 22.03 -12.77 -5.24
C SER A 195 22.60 -13.57 -4.06
N GLU A 196 22.11 -13.29 -2.86
CA GLU A 196 22.48 -14.04 -1.63
C GLU A 196 21.94 -15.46 -1.65
N THR A 197 20.78 -15.66 -2.25
CA THR A 197 20.09 -16.96 -2.29
C THR A 197 20.65 -17.92 -3.34
N GLY A 198 21.56 -17.48 -4.21
CA GLY A 198 22.02 -18.26 -5.36
C GLY A 198 20.94 -18.46 -6.43
N ARG A 199 19.85 -17.72 -6.38
CA ARG A 199 18.76 -17.73 -7.37
C ARG A 199 18.64 -16.38 -8.04
N GLU A 200 18.21 -16.38 -9.28
CA GLU A 200 17.93 -15.15 -10.02
C GLU A 200 16.80 -14.36 -9.33
N ILE A 201 17.00 -13.06 -9.11
CA ILE A 201 15.98 -12.12 -8.65
C ILE A 201 15.49 -11.35 -9.87
N SER A 202 14.21 -11.47 -10.18
CA SER A 202 13.60 -10.88 -11.37
C SER A 202 12.17 -10.46 -11.08
N ILE A 203 11.63 -9.58 -11.92
CA ILE A 203 10.22 -9.23 -11.98
C ILE A 203 9.66 -9.64 -13.34
N ASN A 204 8.52 -10.31 -13.38
CA ASN A 204 7.89 -10.82 -14.59
C ASN A 204 6.57 -10.09 -14.91
N GLU A 205 5.97 -10.37 -16.07
CA GLU A 205 4.72 -9.73 -16.51
C GLU A 205 3.53 -10.03 -15.59
N VAL A 206 3.51 -11.17 -14.88
CA VAL A 206 2.45 -11.50 -13.92
C VAL A 206 2.60 -10.65 -12.66
N ASP A 207 3.84 -10.50 -12.17
CA ASP A 207 4.14 -9.62 -11.02
C ASP A 207 3.71 -8.18 -11.32
N ILE A 208 4.03 -7.70 -12.53
CA ILE A 208 3.66 -6.35 -12.98
C ILE A 208 2.14 -6.20 -13.11
N ASP A 209 1.43 -7.20 -13.63
CA ASP A 209 -0.04 -7.18 -13.74
C ASP A 209 -0.70 -7.15 -12.34
N ASN A 210 -0.20 -7.95 -11.37
CA ASN A 210 -0.67 -7.91 -10.00
C ASN A 210 -0.49 -6.52 -9.37
N PHE A 211 0.66 -5.89 -9.61
CA PHE A 211 0.92 -4.53 -9.17
C PHE A 211 -0.01 -3.51 -9.85
N ILE A 212 -0.23 -3.61 -11.16
CA ILE A 212 -1.12 -2.71 -11.92
C ILE A 212 -2.56 -2.80 -11.38
N ARG A 213 -3.03 -3.99 -11.05
CA ARG A 213 -4.36 -4.19 -10.42
C ARG A 213 -4.43 -3.53 -9.05
N ALA A 214 -3.42 -3.75 -8.21
CA ALA A 214 -3.35 -3.16 -6.88
C ALA A 214 -3.38 -1.62 -6.92
N LYS A 215 -2.51 -0.99 -7.72
CA LYS A 215 -2.51 0.47 -7.89
C LYS A 215 -3.81 0.99 -8.50
N GLY A 216 -4.38 0.24 -9.44
CA GLY A 216 -5.65 0.60 -10.09
C GLY A 216 -6.81 0.63 -9.10
N ALA A 217 -6.83 -0.28 -8.12
CA ALA A 217 -7.84 -0.28 -7.06
C ALA A 217 -7.74 0.98 -6.19
N ILE A 218 -6.53 1.40 -5.80
CA ILE A 218 -6.30 2.62 -5.02
C ILE A 218 -6.73 3.85 -5.83
N PHE A 219 -6.28 3.97 -7.07
CA PHE A 219 -6.62 5.09 -7.94
C PHE A 219 -8.14 5.22 -8.13
N SER A 220 -8.82 4.11 -8.43
CA SER A 220 -10.27 4.10 -8.61
C SER A 220 -11.03 4.47 -7.34
N ALA A 221 -10.51 4.10 -6.17
CA ALA A 221 -11.10 4.47 -4.90
C ALA A 221 -10.97 5.98 -4.62
N ILE A 222 -9.81 6.58 -4.92
CA ILE A 222 -9.59 8.03 -4.82
C ILE A 222 -10.55 8.77 -5.76
N GLU A 223 -10.60 8.39 -7.03
CA GLU A 223 -11.51 8.97 -8.02
C GLU A 223 -12.97 8.87 -7.59
N THR A 224 -13.36 7.72 -7.00
CA THR A 224 -14.73 7.51 -6.51
C THR A 224 -15.08 8.49 -5.39
N LEU A 225 -14.17 8.72 -4.42
CA LEU A 225 -14.40 9.67 -3.32
C LEU A 225 -14.50 11.11 -3.86
N LEU A 226 -13.57 11.52 -4.73
CA LEU A 226 -13.59 12.86 -5.33
C LEU A 226 -14.88 13.10 -6.13
N ASN A 227 -15.27 12.16 -6.97
CA ASN A 227 -16.49 12.27 -7.78
C ASN A 227 -17.77 12.30 -6.92
N ALA A 228 -17.78 11.63 -5.77
CA ALA A 228 -18.94 11.62 -4.87
C ALA A 228 -19.26 13.00 -4.27
N VAL A 229 -18.30 13.92 -4.29
CA VAL A 229 -18.45 15.31 -3.81
C VAL A 229 -18.22 16.35 -4.90
N ASP A 230 -18.25 15.94 -6.18
CA ASP A 230 -18.03 16.81 -7.35
C ASP A 230 -16.71 17.61 -7.27
N MET A 231 -15.64 16.99 -6.72
CA MET A 231 -14.30 17.57 -6.61
C MET A 231 -13.32 16.90 -7.57
N SER A 232 -12.28 17.64 -7.95
CA SER A 232 -11.16 17.13 -8.73
C SER A 232 -9.90 16.98 -7.86
N VAL A 233 -8.86 16.38 -8.42
CA VAL A 233 -7.54 16.24 -7.80
C VAL A 233 -6.96 17.60 -7.36
N ASP A 234 -7.27 18.68 -8.07
CA ASP A 234 -6.80 20.04 -7.75
C ASP A 234 -7.30 20.55 -6.39
N ALA A 235 -8.40 19.97 -5.88
CA ALA A 235 -8.94 20.32 -4.57
C ALA A 235 -8.12 19.74 -3.39
N ILE A 236 -7.16 18.86 -3.65
CA ILE A 236 -6.35 18.23 -2.60
C ILE A 236 -5.22 19.17 -2.21
N ASP A 237 -5.20 19.60 -0.95
CA ASP A 237 -4.14 20.40 -0.36
C ASP A 237 -3.05 19.54 0.27
N HIS A 238 -3.42 18.42 0.89
CA HIS A 238 -2.49 17.50 1.56
C HIS A 238 -2.81 16.03 1.27
N VAL A 239 -1.78 15.20 1.12
CA VAL A 239 -1.90 13.75 1.00
C VAL A 239 -1.08 13.09 2.11
N TYR A 240 -1.76 12.46 3.05
CA TYR A 240 -1.14 11.70 4.14
C TYR A 240 -1.07 10.23 3.77
N VAL A 241 0.13 9.67 3.69
CA VAL A 241 0.36 8.26 3.37
C VAL A 241 0.82 7.54 4.63
N ALA A 242 0.12 6.48 4.99
CA ALA A 242 0.42 5.60 6.12
C ALA A 242 0.56 4.15 5.66
N GLY A 243 0.93 3.28 6.58
CA GLY A 243 0.98 1.83 6.38
C GLY A 243 2.39 1.25 6.31
N GLY A 244 2.45 -0.06 6.13
CA GLY A 244 3.68 -0.85 6.25
C GLY A 244 4.66 -0.75 5.07
N ILE A 245 4.31 -0.07 3.98
CA ILE A 245 5.17 0.08 2.79
C ILE A 245 6.38 0.98 3.08
N GLY A 246 6.33 1.69 4.19
CA GLY A 246 7.46 2.33 4.79
C GLY A 246 7.83 3.71 4.26
N SER A 247 8.73 4.33 5.01
CA SER A 247 9.37 5.61 4.69
C SER A 247 10.22 5.57 3.39
N GLY A 248 10.35 4.41 2.78
CA GLY A 248 11.18 4.19 1.58
C GLY A 248 10.46 4.42 0.24
N ILE A 249 9.17 4.78 0.23
CA ILE A 249 8.47 5.04 -1.05
C ILE A 249 9.04 6.28 -1.73
N ASN A 250 9.49 6.12 -2.96
CA ASN A 250 9.77 7.23 -3.84
C ASN A 250 8.43 7.80 -4.37
N MET A 251 7.95 8.89 -3.76
CA MET A 251 6.66 9.51 -4.11
C MET A 251 6.60 9.92 -5.57
N LYS A 252 7.70 10.42 -6.14
CA LYS A 252 7.76 10.77 -7.56
C LYS A 252 7.49 9.55 -8.45
N ASN A 253 8.08 8.42 -8.12
CA ASN A 253 7.88 7.17 -8.86
C ASN A 253 6.45 6.65 -8.70
N ALA A 254 5.89 6.72 -7.49
CA ALA A 254 4.51 6.32 -7.22
C ALA A 254 3.48 7.19 -7.98
N VAL A 255 3.71 8.50 -8.07
CA VAL A 255 2.88 9.41 -8.89
C VAL A 255 3.07 9.13 -10.37
N ASN A 256 4.31 8.96 -10.86
CA ASN A 256 4.60 8.70 -12.27
C ASN A 256 3.92 7.45 -12.82
N ILE A 257 3.76 6.41 -12.01
CA ILE A 257 3.05 5.19 -12.41
C ILE A 257 1.54 5.26 -12.14
N GLY A 258 1.03 6.40 -11.66
CA GLY A 258 -0.40 6.61 -11.39
C GLY A 258 -0.92 5.77 -10.21
N MET A 259 -0.12 5.57 -9.17
CA MET A 259 -0.55 4.97 -7.92
C MET A 259 -1.23 6.01 -7.01
N PHE A 260 -0.70 7.23 -7.00
CA PHE A 260 -1.21 8.38 -6.26
C PHE A 260 -1.66 9.49 -7.20
N PRO A 261 -2.50 10.42 -6.72
CA PRO A 261 -2.93 11.57 -7.52
C PRO A 261 -1.74 12.44 -7.94
N ASP A 262 -1.87 13.04 -9.13
CA ASP A 262 -0.86 13.94 -9.71
C ASP A 262 -0.99 15.34 -9.08
N VAL A 263 -0.43 15.48 -7.89
CA VAL A 263 -0.32 16.75 -7.15
C VAL A 263 1.17 17.03 -6.85
N GLU A 264 1.49 18.27 -6.45
CA GLU A 264 2.86 18.64 -6.09
C GLU A 264 3.40 17.72 -4.99
N LEU A 265 4.68 17.33 -5.12
CA LEU A 265 5.31 16.37 -4.19
C LEU A 265 5.35 16.89 -2.74
N GLU A 266 5.36 18.21 -2.57
CA GLU A 266 5.36 18.89 -1.27
C GLU A 266 4.05 18.68 -0.49
N LYS A 267 2.97 18.30 -1.16
CA LYS A 267 1.69 17.98 -0.54
C LYS A 267 1.68 16.59 0.12
N PHE A 268 2.66 15.72 -0.19
CA PHE A 268 2.74 14.37 0.36
C PHE A 268 3.45 14.35 1.72
N HIS A 269 2.82 13.70 2.70
CA HIS A 269 3.31 13.51 4.06
C HIS A 269 3.25 12.04 4.43
N TYR A 270 4.41 11.41 4.66
CA TYR A 270 4.44 10.06 5.20
C TYR A 270 4.34 10.11 6.72
N ILE A 271 3.36 9.41 7.30
CA ILE A 271 3.05 9.45 8.73
C ILE A 271 3.24 8.12 9.48
N GLY A 272 3.88 7.14 8.83
CA GLY A 272 4.23 5.88 9.47
C GLY A 272 3.02 4.99 9.79
N ASN A 273 3.08 4.28 10.91
CA ASN A 273 1.97 3.46 11.40
C ASN A 273 0.95 4.35 12.15
N SER A 274 0.06 4.96 11.40
CA SER A 274 -0.93 5.90 11.92
C SER A 274 -1.97 5.22 12.82
N SER A 275 -2.30 3.96 12.55
CA SER A 275 -3.24 3.18 13.36
C SER A 275 -2.73 2.93 14.78
N LEU A 276 -1.40 2.85 14.96
CA LEU A 276 -0.78 2.72 16.28
C LEU A 276 -0.61 4.08 16.97
N ALA A 277 -0.44 5.15 16.20
CA ALA A 277 -0.20 6.48 16.72
C ALA A 277 -1.49 7.17 17.22
N GLY A 278 -2.63 6.91 16.60
CA GLY A 278 -3.95 7.42 16.99
C GLY A 278 -4.63 6.55 18.04
#